data_51fa1aac03b7c16de4b97b4257db86b6
#
_entry.id   51fa1aac03b7c16de4b97b4257db86b6
#
_cell.length_a   1.000
_cell.length_b   1.000
_cell.length_c   1.000
_cell.angle_alpha   90.00
_cell.angle_beta   90.00
_cell.angle_gamma   90.00
#
_symmetry.space_group_name_H-M   'P 1'
#
loop_
_entity.id
_entity.type
_entity.pdbx_description
1 polymer ?
#
loop_
_entity_poly.entity_id
_entity_poly.type
_entity_poly.pdbx_seq_one_letter_code
_entity_poly.pdbx_strand_id
1 'polypeptide(L)'
;MKSELNKIEHYLIHRDSLNKEVSKVAVAWHLDHSLKVINKIYDSLKDSNPDMYKNKFSTARTLSFTFGYIPRGKAAAPLSVQPPDTIMTADIVSQLVEAREKVRKIESLDDQSNFKHPVFGQLNKKQTKRFLEVHTKHHLKIVKSILKE
;
A
#
# COMPACT_ATOMS: atom_id res chain seq x y z
N MET A 1 -2.93 -6.50 8.24
CA MET A 1 -2.09 -5.27 8.22
C MET A 1 -1.03 -5.22 9.32
N LYS A 2 -1.31 -5.65 10.59
CA LYS A 2 -0.29 -5.60 11.67
C LYS A 2 0.99 -6.37 11.32
N SER A 3 0.84 -7.59 10.77
CA SER A 3 1.97 -8.42 10.34
C SER A 3 2.80 -7.76 9.23
N GLU A 4 2.14 -7.13 8.26
CA GLU A 4 2.80 -6.45 7.15
C GLU A 4 3.59 -5.22 7.63
N LEU A 5 3.03 -4.42 8.53
CA LEU A 5 3.73 -3.27 9.12
C LEU A 5 4.94 -3.70 9.98
N ASN A 6 4.86 -4.82 10.70
CA ASN A 6 6.00 -5.37 11.42
C ASN A 6 7.11 -5.85 10.47
N LYS A 7 6.75 -6.40 9.30
CA LYS A 7 7.73 -6.76 8.27
C LYS A 7 8.38 -5.53 7.64
N ILE A 8 7.64 -4.44 7.40
CA ILE A 8 8.21 -3.17 6.94
C ILE A 8 9.27 -2.70 7.94
N GLU A 9 8.97 -2.70 9.23
CA GLU A 9 9.91 -2.34 10.29
C GLU A 9 11.16 -3.24 10.29
N HIS A 10 10.97 -4.56 10.20
CA HIS A 10 12.06 -5.53 10.14
C HIS A 10 13.01 -5.27 8.97
N TYR A 11 12.47 -4.93 7.79
CA TYR A 11 13.28 -4.71 6.59
C TYR A 11 13.98 -3.34 6.54
N LEU A 12 13.79 -2.45 7.51
CA LEU A 12 14.50 -1.16 7.59
C LEU A 12 16.03 -1.33 7.62
N ILE A 13 16.54 -2.38 8.26
CA ILE A 13 17.98 -2.66 8.31
C ILE A 13 18.58 -2.99 6.93
N HIS A 14 17.74 -3.40 5.98
CA HIS A 14 18.12 -3.76 4.61
C HIS A 14 17.74 -2.68 3.59
N ARG A 15 17.40 -1.46 4.03
CA ARG A 15 16.83 -0.39 3.22
C ARG A 15 17.61 -0.05 1.95
N ASP A 16 18.94 -0.14 2.01
CA ASP A 16 19.84 0.23 0.90
C ASP A 16 20.12 -0.96 -0.04
N SER A 17 19.60 -2.15 0.27
CA SER A 17 19.77 -3.33 -0.57
C SER A 17 19.07 -3.15 -1.92
N LEU A 18 19.77 -3.50 -2.99
CA LEU A 18 19.30 -3.41 -4.37
C LEU A 18 19.72 -4.67 -5.14
N ASN A 19 18.78 -5.26 -5.85
CA ASN A 19 19.06 -6.30 -6.85
C ASN A 19 18.38 -5.88 -8.17
N LYS A 20 19.16 -5.39 -9.12
CA LYS A 20 18.67 -4.85 -10.41
C LYS A 20 17.96 -5.88 -11.29
N GLU A 21 18.22 -7.18 -11.10
CA GLU A 21 17.49 -8.26 -11.79
C GLU A 21 16.05 -8.39 -11.30
N VAL A 22 15.77 -7.96 -10.05
CA VAL A 22 14.47 -8.04 -9.41
C VAL A 22 13.71 -6.72 -9.46
N SER A 23 14.40 -5.60 -9.17
CA SER A 23 13.82 -4.27 -9.06
C SER A 23 14.83 -3.19 -9.47
N LYS A 24 14.35 -2.15 -10.16
CA LYS A 24 15.16 -0.97 -10.51
C LYS A 24 15.43 -0.05 -9.30
N VAL A 25 14.72 -0.25 -8.20
CA VAL A 25 14.79 0.59 -7.00
C VAL A 25 15.13 -0.26 -5.77
N ALA A 26 15.76 0.36 -4.78
CA ALA A 26 16.17 -0.28 -3.54
C ALA A 26 14.98 -0.63 -2.62
N VAL A 27 15.25 -1.43 -1.59
CA VAL A 27 14.26 -1.81 -0.55
C VAL A 27 13.58 -0.57 0.03
N ALA A 28 14.31 0.50 0.36
CA ALA A 28 13.75 1.74 0.91
C ALA A 28 12.57 2.28 0.09
N TRP A 29 12.65 2.22 -1.23
CA TRP A 29 11.59 2.69 -2.12
C TRP A 29 10.28 1.91 -1.89
N HIS A 30 10.38 0.57 -1.78
CA HIS A 30 9.22 -0.29 -1.58
C HIS A 30 8.57 -0.08 -0.21
N LEU A 31 9.38 0.15 0.83
CA LEU A 31 8.90 0.42 2.19
C LEU A 31 8.17 1.77 2.26
N ASP A 32 8.84 2.84 1.79
CA ASP A 32 8.29 4.21 1.78
C ASP A 32 7.00 4.28 0.95
N HIS A 33 7.01 3.74 -0.27
CA HIS A 33 5.83 3.69 -1.14
C HIS A 33 4.64 2.98 -0.47
N SER A 34 4.88 1.83 0.15
CA SER A 34 3.81 1.08 0.83
C SER A 34 3.18 1.89 1.96
N LEU A 35 4.00 2.61 2.73
CA LEU A 35 3.52 3.45 3.83
C LEU A 35 2.78 4.69 3.32
N LYS A 36 3.29 5.36 2.27
CA LYS A 36 2.59 6.47 1.62
C LYS A 36 1.22 6.06 1.11
N VAL A 37 1.12 4.88 0.48
CA VAL A 37 -0.16 4.35 0.00
C VAL A 37 -1.14 4.15 1.17
N ILE A 38 -0.70 3.55 2.28
CA ILE A 38 -1.55 3.35 3.46
C ILE A 38 -2.04 4.70 4.01
N ASN A 39 -1.12 5.64 4.23
CA ASN A 39 -1.42 6.93 4.84
C ASN A 39 -2.35 7.78 3.97
N LYS A 40 -2.06 7.90 2.68
CA LYS A 40 -2.88 8.67 1.73
C LYS A 40 -4.28 8.08 1.51
N ILE A 41 -4.38 6.76 1.45
CA ILE A 41 -5.69 6.11 1.26
C ILE A 41 -6.55 6.25 2.50
N TYR A 42 -5.98 6.18 3.71
CA TYR A 42 -6.73 6.48 4.92
C TYR A 42 -7.33 7.89 4.87
N ASP A 43 -6.52 8.90 4.51
CA ASP A 43 -6.99 10.28 4.42
C ASP A 43 -8.13 10.40 3.38
N SER A 44 -7.96 9.76 2.22
CA SER A 44 -9.02 9.71 1.20
C SER A 44 -10.31 9.05 1.69
N LEU A 45 -10.22 7.96 2.47
CA LEU A 45 -11.40 7.30 3.06
C LEU A 45 -12.09 8.21 4.07
N LYS A 46 -11.31 8.81 4.97
CA LYS A 46 -11.81 9.69 6.04
C LYS A 46 -12.54 10.90 5.46
N ASP A 47 -11.99 11.49 4.40
CA ASP A 47 -12.52 12.70 3.78
C ASP A 47 -13.61 12.41 2.73
N SER A 48 -13.95 11.14 2.50
CA SER A 48 -14.96 10.74 1.52
C SER A 48 -16.38 10.98 2.02
N ASN A 49 -17.29 11.25 1.09
CA ASN A 49 -18.73 11.19 1.38
C ASN A 49 -19.24 9.75 1.16
N PRO A 50 -19.70 9.02 2.20
CA PRO A 50 -20.20 7.66 2.08
C PRO A 50 -21.36 7.51 1.10
N ASP A 51 -22.26 8.50 1.02
CA ASP A 51 -23.44 8.48 0.12
C ASP A 51 -23.05 8.49 -1.37
N MET A 52 -21.84 8.91 -1.68
CA MET A 52 -21.31 8.93 -3.05
C MET A 52 -20.71 7.59 -3.50
N TYR A 53 -20.65 6.60 -2.63
CA TYR A 53 -20.14 5.27 -3.01
C TYR A 53 -21.06 4.58 -4.00
N LYS A 54 -20.48 4.11 -5.12
CA LYS A 54 -21.18 3.33 -6.14
C LYS A 54 -20.49 1.99 -6.33
N ASN A 55 -21.12 0.92 -5.89
CA ASN A 55 -20.60 -0.43 -6.09
C ASN A 55 -20.69 -0.81 -7.57
N LYS A 56 -19.56 -0.71 -8.29
CA LYS A 56 -19.45 -1.20 -9.67
C LYS A 56 -18.61 -2.47 -9.70
N PHE A 57 -19.03 -3.44 -10.51
CA PHE A 57 -18.25 -4.65 -10.74
C PHE A 57 -16.92 -4.31 -11.44
N SER A 58 -15.85 -5.00 -11.04
CA SER A 58 -14.53 -4.90 -11.68
C SER A 58 -13.86 -6.28 -11.66
N THR A 59 -13.65 -6.85 -12.82
CA THR A 59 -12.97 -8.16 -13.00
C THR A 59 -11.55 -8.10 -12.43
N ALA A 60 -10.79 -7.03 -12.72
CA ALA A 60 -9.44 -6.85 -12.22
C ALA A 60 -9.39 -6.86 -10.69
N ARG A 61 -10.31 -6.12 -10.03
CA ARG A 61 -10.44 -6.11 -8.56
C ARG A 61 -10.78 -7.50 -8.04
N THR A 62 -11.79 -8.16 -8.61
CA THR A 62 -12.24 -9.47 -8.15
C THR A 62 -11.10 -10.49 -8.19
N LEU A 63 -10.40 -10.60 -9.31
CA LEU A 63 -9.27 -11.51 -9.45
C LEU A 63 -8.13 -11.17 -8.48
N SER A 64 -7.70 -9.89 -8.45
CA SER A 64 -6.60 -9.49 -7.56
C SER A 64 -6.90 -9.72 -6.08
N PHE A 65 -8.12 -9.47 -5.64
CA PHE A 65 -8.49 -9.60 -4.23
C PHE A 65 -8.75 -11.06 -3.82
N THR A 66 -9.29 -11.87 -4.73
CA THR A 66 -9.49 -13.30 -4.51
C THR A 66 -8.15 -14.03 -4.38
N PHE A 67 -7.26 -13.81 -5.34
CA PHE A 67 -5.95 -14.49 -5.35
C PHE A 67 -4.89 -13.78 -4.49
N GLY A 68 -5.17 -12.58 -3.98
CA GLY A 68 -4.19 -11.81 -3.20
C GLY A 68 -2.95 -11.44 -4.00
N TYR A 69 -3.11 -11.16 -5.31
CA TYR A 69 -2.01 -10.95 -6.24
C TYR A 69 -2.22 -9.71 -7.11
N ILE A 70 -1.16 -8.91 -7.25
CA ILE A 70 -1.06 -7.79 -8.20
C ILE A 70 0.09 -8.08 -9.15
N PRO A 71 -0.13 -8.10 -10.49
CA PRO A 71 0.93 -8.30 -11.47
C PRO A 71 1.97 -7.17 -11.41
N ARG A 72 3.26 -7.52 -11.45
CA ARG A 72 4.35 -6.55 -11.51
C ARG A 72 4.36 -5.81 -12.86
N GLY A 73 4.71 -4.52 -12.84
CA GLY A 73 4.94 -3.73 -14.07
C GLY A 73 3.70 -3.38 -14.89
N LYS A 74 2.49 -3.61 -14.36
CA LYS A 74 1.23 -3.32 -15.08
C LYS A 74 0.67 -1.92 -14.82
N ALA A 75 1.10 -1.25 -13.76
CA ALA A 75 0.69 0.11 -13.45
C ALA A 75 1.84 0.89 -12.81
N ALA A 76 1.99 2.15 -13.19
CA ALA A 76 2.89 3.08 -12.52
C ALA A 76 2.23 3.59 -11.24
N ALA A 77 3.04 3.82 -10.20
CA ALA A 77 2.57 4.47 -8.98
C ALA A 77 2.19 5.93 -9.27
N PRO A 78 1.02 6.42 -8.81
CA PRO A 78 0.69 7.85 -8.88
C PRO A 78 1.75 8.71 -8.20
N LEU A 79 2.01 9.90 -8.73
CA LEU A 79 3.03 10.83 -8.19
C LEU A 79 2.84 11.10 -6.69
N SER A 80 1.60 11.18 -6.22
CA SER A 80 1.26 11.46 -4.82
C SER A 80 1.75 10.41 -3.80
N VAL A 81 2.11 9.23 -4.27
CA VAL A 81 2.62 8.11 -3.45
C VAL A 81 4.00 7.62 -3.91
N GLN A 82 4.63 8.31 -4.86
CA GLN A 82 6.01 8.02 -5.22
C GLN A 82 6.96 8.51 -4.13
N PRO A 83 7.96 7.70 -3.75
CA PRO A 83 9.03 8.15 -2.88
C PRO A 83 9.85 9.28 -3.52
N PRO A 84 10.46 10.18 -2.72
CA PRO A 84 11.41 11.16 -3.22
C PRO A 84 12.73 10.49 -3.66
N ASP A 85 13.57 11.23 -4.38
CA ASP A 85 14.89 10.73 -4.81
C ASP A 85 15.77 10.33 -3.63
N THR A 86 15.69 11.08 -2.54
CA THR A 86 16.37 10.77 -1.28
C THR A 86 15.36 10.38 -0.22
N ILE A 87 15.42 9.13 0.25
CA ILE A 87 14.52 8.58 1.26
C ILE A 87 15.30 8.51 2.58
N MET A 88 14.90 9.27 3.59
CA MET A 88 15.52 9.21 4.92
C MET A 88 14.91 8.10 5.76
N THR A 89 15.72 7.40 6.57
CA THR A 89 15.21 6.38 7.50
C THR A 89 14.20 6.96 8.47
N ALA A 90 14.44 8.16 8.97
CA ALA A 90 13.55 8.86 9.88
C ALA A 90 12.15 9.08 9.27
N ASP A 91 12.07 9.36 7.96
CA ASP A 91 10.79 9.55 7.28
C ASP A 91 10.01 8.23 7.18
N ILE A 92 10.70 7.10 6.89
CA ILE A 92 10.06 5.78 6.87
C ILE A 92 9.54 5.42 8.26
N VAL A 93 10.32 5.67 9.32
CA VAL A 93 9.91 5.41 10.71
C VAL A 93 8.70 6.26 11.08
N SER A 94 8.71 7.55 10.79
CA SER A 94 7.57 8.46 11.04
C SER A 94 6.31 8.01 10.31
N GLN A 95 6.41 7.69 9.01
CA GLN A 95 5.30 7.16 8.22
C GLN A 95 4.78 5.82 8.75
N LEU A 96 5.65 4.96 9.29
CA LEU A 96 5.27 3.67 9.87
C LEU A 96 4.45 3.87 11.16
N VAL A 97 4.83 4.80 12.02
CA VAL A 97 4.06 5.16 13.23
C VAL A 97 2.67 5.66 12.82
N GLU A 98 2.61 6.59 11.88
CA GLU A 98 1.37 7.12 11.32
C GLU A 98 0.49 6.00 10.71
N ALA A 99 1.07 5.12 9.89
CA ALA A 99 0.35 4.01 9.27
C ALA A 99 -0.25 3.05 10.30
N ARG A 100 0.47 2.76 11.40
CA ARG A 100 -0.04 1.91 12.50
C ARG A 100 -1.28 2.53 13.16
N GLU A 101 -1.28 3.83 13.35
CA GLU A 101 -2.42 4.57 13.91
C GLU A 101 -3.59 4.61 12.92
N LYS A 102 -3.34 4.97 11.66
CA LYS A 102 -4.36 5.08 10.61
C LYS A 102 -5.02 3.74 10.31
N VAL A 103 -4.27 2.64 10.27
CA VAL A 103 -4.85 1.28 10.09
C VAL A 103 -5.82 0.91 11.21
N ARG A 104 -5.56 1.34 12.46
CA ARG A 104 -6.51 1.15 13.56
C ARG A 104 -7.76 2.02 13.39
N LYS A 105 -7.57 3.27 13.00
CA LYS A 105 -8.68 4.23 12.80
C LYS A 105 -9.60 3.89 11.62
N ILE A 106 -9.14 3.11 10.62
CA ILE A 106 -10.02 2.65 9.53
C ILE A 106 -11.27 1.93 10.06
N GLU A 107 -11.16 1.20 11.16
CA GLU A 107 -12.29 0.42 11.72
C GLU A 107 -13.45 1.32 12.14
N SER A 108 -13.20 2.53 12.62
CA SER A 108 -14.22 3.48 13.06
C SER A 108 -14.87 4.30 11.93
N LEU A 109 -14.36 4.20 10.70
CA LEU A 109 -14.96 4.88 9.55
C LEU A 109 -16.28 4.20 9.14
N ASP A 110 -17.13 4.94 8.42
CA ASP A 110 -18.35 4.39 7.81
C ASP A 110 -18.02 3.25 6.83
N ASP A 111 -18.88 2.25 6.71
CA ASP A 111 -18.67 1.10 5.82
C ASP A 111 -18.66 1.49 4.34
N GLN A 112 -19.34 2.58 3.98
CA GLN A 112 -19.38 3.15 2.64
C GLN A 112 -18.32 4.24 2.42
N SER A 113 -17.49 4.58 3.44
CA SER A 113 -16.29 5.40 3.21
C SER A 113 -15.48 4.80 2.07
N ASN A 114 -15.04 5.64 1.12
CA ASN A 114 -14.54 5.13 -0.14
C ASN A 114 -13.42 5.98 -0.73
N PHE A 115 -12.61 5.38 -1.62
CA PHE A 115 -11.70 6.11 -2.49
C PHE A 115 -11.70 5.52 -3.90
N LYS A 116 -11.29 6.32 -4.89
CA LYS A 116 -11.23 5.89 -6.29
C LYS A 116 -9.82 5.41 -6.63
N HIS A 117 -9.68 4.10 -6.85
CA HIS A 117 -8.43 3.51 -7.33
C HIS A 117 -8.38 3.53 -8.87
N PRO A 118 -7.26 3.90 -9.52
CA PRO A 118 -7.20 4.04 -10.98
C PRO A 118 -7.50 2.74 -11.75
N VAL A 119 -7.14 1.57 -11.20
CA VAL A 119 -7.36 0.25 -11.85
C VAL A 119 -8.60 -0.46 -11.31
N PHE A 120 -8.85 -0.40 -10.00
CA PHE A 120 -9.89 -1.18 -9.32
C PHE A 120 -11.23 -0.46 -9.17
N GLY A 121 -11.30 0.81 -9.60
CA GLY A 121 -12.50 1.64 -9.46
C GLY A 121 -12.71 2.11 -8.01
N GLN A 122 -13.95 2.43 -7.67
CA GLN A 122 -14.30 2.89 -6.33
C GLN A 122 -14.29 1.73 -5.34
N LEU A 123 -13.55 1.87 -4.26
CA LEU A 123 -13.39 0.87 -3.20
C LEU A 123 -13.99 1.41 -1.90
N ASN A 124 -14.91 0.65 -1.28
CA ASN A 124 -15.42 0.96 0.06
C ASN A 124 -14.42 0.55 1.15
N LYS A 125 -14.73 0.79 2.42
CA LYS A 125 -13.87 0.46 3.57
C LYS A 125 -13.37 -0.99 3.53
N LYS A 126 -14.26 -1.97 3.36
CA LYS A 126 -13.90 -3.41 3.33
C LYS A 126 -12.96 -3.73 2.16
N GLN A 127 -13.28 -3.24 0.98
CA GLN A 127 -12.46 -3.44 -0.23
C GLN A 127 -11.11 -2.73 -0.12
N THR A 128 -11.07 -1.56 0.49
CA THR A 128 -9.84 -0.80 0.74
C THR A 128 -8.91 -1.53 1.71
N LYS A 129 -9.42 -2.06 2.81
CA LYS A 129 -8.64 -2.89 3.74
C LYS A 129 -7.99 -4.07 3.00
N ARG A 130 -8.76 -4.75 2.14
CA ARG A 130 -8.23 -5.85 1.32
C ARG A 130 -7.17 -5.38 0.32
N PHE A 131 -7.41 -4.25 -0.34
CA PHE A 131 -6.42 -3.65 -1.24
C PHE A 131 -5.11 -3.34 -0.52
N LEU A 132 -5.15 -2.65 0.61
CA LEU A 132 -3.96 -2.29 1.38
C LEU A 132 -3.15 -3.53 1.79
N GLU A 133 -3.84 -4.60 2.20
CA GLU A 133 -3.19 -5.87 2.53
C GLU A 133 -2.49 -6.49 1.32
N VAL A 134 -3.19 -6.62 0.19
CA VAL A 134 -2.66 -7.22 -1.05
C VAL A 134 -1.50 -6.40 -1.61
N HIS A 135 -1.65 -5.07 -1.62
CA HIS A 135 -0.64 -4.14 -2.12
C HIS A 135 0.64 -4.18 -1.26
N THR A 136 0.50 -4.10 0.06
CA THR A 136 1.67 -4.18 0.96
C THR A 136 2.37 -5.53 0.84
N LYS A 137 1.62 -6.64 0.79
CA LYS A 137 2.19 -7.97 0.55
C LYS A 137 2.92 -8.06 -0.80
N HIS A 138 2.40 -7.41 -1.84
CA HIS A 138 3.05 -7.34 -3.15
C HIS A 138 4.45 -6.70 -3.04
N HIS A 139 4.57 -5.54 -2.39
CA HIS A 139 5.87 -4.88 -2.21
C HIS A 139 6.82 -5.66 -1.29
N LEU A 140 6.33 -6.22 -0.20
CA LEU A 140 7.13 -7.08 0.68
C LEU A 140 7.65 -8.34 -0.03
N LYS A 141 6.89 -8.89 -0.98
CA LYS A 141 7.33 -10.00 -1.83
C LYS A 141 8.48 -9.60 -2.77
N ILE A 142 8.46 -8.36 -3.26
CA ILE A 142 9.58 -7.81 -4.05
C ILE A 142 10.81 -7.63 -3.14
N VAL A 143 10.63 -7.08 -1.94
CA VAL A 143 11.72 -6.92 -0.95
C VAL A 143 12.39 -8.26 -0.66
N LYS A 144 11.61 -9.31 -0.36
CA LYS A 144 12.14 -10.67 -0.18
C LYS A 144 12.94 -11.15 -1.38
N SER A 145 12.42 -10.94 -2.58
CA SER A 145 13.14 -11.34 -3.81
C SER A 145 14.44 -10.55 -4.00
N ILE A 146 14.50 -9.26 -3.62
CA ILE A 146 15.74 -8.46 -3.62
C ILE A 146 16.77 -9.07 -2.66
N LEU A 147 16.33 -9.51 -1.49
CA LEU A 147 17.17 -10.07 -0.43
C LEU A 147 17.48 -11.57 -0.60
N LYS A 148 16.88 -12.23 -1.59
CA LYS A 148 16.99 -13.69 -1.85
C LYS A 148 16.50 -14.56 -0.67
N GLU A 149 15.42 -14.09 0.02
CA GLU A 149 14.74 -14.80 1.10
C GLU A 149 13.51 -15.59 0.61
#